data_7115359e7496f78d45e66518e75af1a6
#
_entry.id   7115359e7496f78d45e66518e75af1a6
#
_cell.length_a   1.000
_cell.length_b   1.000
_cell.length_c   1.000
_cell.angle_alpha   90.00
_cell.angle_beta   90.00
_cell.angle_gamma   90.00
#
_symmetry.space_group_name_H-M   'P 1'
#
loop_
_entity.id
_entity.type
_entity.pdbx_description
1 polymer ?
#
loop_
_entity_poly.entity_id
_entity_poly.type
_entity_poly.pdbx_seq_one_letter_code
_entity_poly.pdbx_strand_id
1 'polypeptide(L)'
;MTGNMIGRVFNNRYQITERIGIGGMAEVYRAQDNVLGRLVAVKVMLPQYAADESFTQRFKQEAASAANLQSPYIVNVYDWGQDEGTYYIVMEYVRGSDLKTAINERGAINQRKVAEIGSQVCQALSVAHGLDIIHRDIKPQNIMVQPDGNVKVMDFGIARAKNSVMTQTSSVLGTAHYISPEQAQGKELTAASDIYSLGIVLYESATGKLPFDGPDAVSVAMKQVNDLPVPPREINPDIDPALEAIIMKAIAKNPADRFATAKDMRLALNDY
;
A
#
# COMPACT_ATOMS: atom_id res chain seq x y z
N MET A 1 -22.76 -13.88 1.09
CA MET A 1 -23.27 -12.54 1.37
C MET A 1 -22.41 -11.85 2.41
N THR A 2 -21.97 -10.70 2.08
CA THR A 2 -20.95 -9.96 2.80
C THR A 2 -21.41 -9.37 4.11
N GLY A 3 -22.72 -9.09 4.28
CA GLY A 3 -23.28 -8.50 5.51
C GLY A 3 -23.43 -9.46 6.68
N ASN A 4 -23.22 -10.76 6.46
CA ASN A 4 -23.51 -11.77 7.49
C ASN A 4 -22.37 -12.01 8.48
N MET A 5 -21.23 -11.34 8.32
CA MET A 5 -20.12 -11.50 9.25
C MET A 5 -20.31 -10.72 10.55
N ILE A 6 -21.10 -9.64 10.52
CA ILE A 6 -21.32 -8.80 11.72
C ILE A 6 -22.02 -9.62 12.81
N GLY A 7 -21.45 -9.61 14.00
CA GLY A 7 -21.93 -10.40 15.13
C GLY A 7 -21.30 -11.77 15.26
N ARG A 8 -20.67 -12.28 14.20
CA ARG A 8 -19.95 -13.56 14.24
C ARG A 8 -18.70 -13.44 15.10
N VAL A 9 -18.37 -14.51 15.81
CA VAL A 9 -17.19 -14.59 16.66
C VAL A 9 -16.28 -15.68 16.11
N PHE A 10 -15.11 -15.30 15.60
CA PHE A 10 -14.12 -16.26 15.09
C PHE A 10 -13.32 -16.85 16.25
N ASN A 11 -13.25 -18.19 16.28
CA ASN A 11 -12.49 -18.97 17.26
C ASN A 11 -12.78 -18.56 18.72
N ASN A 12 -14.04 -18.22 19.02
CA ASN A 12 -14.48 -17.78 20.34
C ASN A 12 -13.70 -16.57 20.88
N ARG A 13 -13.14 -15.78 19.97
CA ARG A 13 -12.24 -14.70 20.38
C ARG A 13 -12.54 -13.37 19.68
N TYR A 14 -12.64 -13.36 18.35
CA TYR A 14 -12.73 -12.12 17.57
C TYR A 14 -14.18 -11.86 17.16
N GLN A 15 -14.81 -10.91 17.83
CA GLN A 15 -16.21 -10.56 17.56
C GLN A 15 -16.26 -9.46 16.50
N ILE A 16 -16.86 -9.75 15.36
CA ILE A 16 -16.97 -8.83 14.23
C ILE A 16 -18.06 -7.81 14.54
N THR A 17 -17.71 -6.52 14.47
CA THR A 17 -18.64 -5.44 14.83
C THR A 17 -19.04 -4.54 13.66
N GLU A 18 -18.16 -4.32 12.68
CA GLU A 18 -18.42 -3.39 11.60
C GLU A 18 -17.53 -3.71 10.39
N ARG A 19 -18.10 -3.59 9.18
CA ARG A 19 -17.27 -3.69 7.96
C ARG A 19 -16.64 -2.34 7.69
N ILE A 20 -15.32 -2.30 7.49
CA ILE A 20 -14.56 -1.07 7.29
C ILE A 20 -13.87 -0.98 5.94
N GLY A 21 -13.83 -2.07 5.17
CA GLY A 21 -13.23 -2.03 3.84
C GLY A 21 -13.55 -3.25 3.00
N ILE A 22 -13.31 -3.13 1.69
CA ILE A 22 -13.47 -4.20 0.71
C ILE A 22 -12.21 -4.24 -0.15
N GLY A 23 -11.58 -5.40 -0.26
CA GLY A 23 -10.48 -5.64 -1.19
C GLY A 23 -10.88 -6.61 -2.29
N GLY A 24 -9.93 -6.96 -3.16
CA GLY A 24 -10.19 -7.86 -4.28
C GLY A 24 -10.56 -9.28 -3.86
N MET A 25 -9.94 -9.81 -2.80
CA MET A 25 -10.12 -11.19 -2.34
C MET A 25 -10.69 -11.27 -0.92
N ALA A 26 -10.82 -10.15 -0.24
CA ALA A 26 -11.17 -10.12 1.18
C ALA A 26 -11.97 -8.87 1.53
N GLU A 27 -12.67 -8.96 2.64
CA GLU A 27 -13.30 -7.81 3.29
C GLU A 27 -12.60 -7.57 4.61
N VAL A 28 -12.55 -6.31 5.04
CA VAL A 28 -11.92 -5.93 6.31
C VAL A 28 -12.99 -5.46 7.28
N TYR A 29 -12.94 -5.99 8.48
CA TYR A 29 -13.89 -5.66 9.54
C TYR A 29 -13.15 -5.14 10.77
N ARG A 30 -13.82 -4.23 11.49
CA ARG A 30 -13.44 -3.93 12.86
C ARG A 30 -14.00 -5.04 13.76
N ALA A 31 -13.21 -5.46 14.72
CA ALA A 31 -13.59 -6.52 15.64
C ALA A 31 -13.09 -6.23 17.06
N GLN A 32 -13.71 -6.90 18.02
CA GLN A 32 -13.26 -6.89 19.40
C GLN A 32 -12.56 -8.21 19.71
N ASP A 33 -11.30 -8.12 20.16
CA ASP A 33 -10.59 -9.26 20.71
C ASP A 33 -11.05 -9.44 22.16
N ASN A 34 -11.91 -10.43 22.40
CA ASN A 34 -12.48 -10.67 23.71
C ASN A 34 -11.51 -11.29 24.70
N VAL A 35 -10.36 -11.80 24.24
CA VAL A 35 -9.32 -12.36 25.12
C VAL A 35 -8.43 -11.26 25.66
N LEU A 36 -7.95 -10.36 24.78
CA LEU A 36 -7.04 -9.28 25.19
C LEU A 36 -7.74 -7.95 25.45
N GLY A 37 -9.05 -7.88 25.20
CA GLY A 37 -9.84 -6.68 25.50
C GLY A 37 -9.47 -5.47 24.63
N ARG A 38 -9.19 -5.68 23.34
CA ARG A 38 -8.78 -4.59 22.45
C ARG A 38 -9.47 -4.68 21.09
N LEU A 39 -9.54 -3.54 20.42
CA LEU A 39 -9.98 -3.49 19.04
C LEU A 39 -8.90 -4.04 18.11
N VAL A 40 -9.35 -4.76 17.08
CA VAL A 40 -8.49 -5.29 16.03
C VAL A 40 -9.18 -5.09 14.68
N ALA A 41 -8.43 -5.20 13.59
CA ALA A 41 -8.97 -5.33 12.25
C ALA A 41 -8.88 -6.81 11.83
N VAL A 42 -9.92 -7.31 11.18
CA VAL A 42 -9.96 -8.70 10.71
C VAL A 42 -10.20 -8.68 9.20
N LYS A 43 -9.24 -9.20 8.46
CA LYS A 43 -9.34 -9.39 7.02
C LYS A 43 -9.88 -10.77 6.76
N VAL A 44 -11.06 -10.85 6.16
CA VAL A 44 -11.80 -12.09 5.94
C VAL A 44 -11.79 -12.43 4.46
N MET A 45 -11.28 -13.59 4.10
CA MET A 45 -11.26 -14.05 2.71
C MET A 45 -12.68 -14.27 2.22
N LEU A 46 -12.98 -13.78 1.00
CA LEU A 46 -14.29 -13.98 0.38
C LEU A 46 -14.52 -15.47 0.08
N PRO A 47 -15.76 -15.98 0.24
CA PRO A 47 -16.06 -17.39 0.10
C PRO A 47 -15.66 -17.98 -1.26
N GLN A 48 -15.75 -17.21 -2.35
CA GLN A 48 -15.42 -17.71 -3.68
C GLN A 48 -13.95 -18.06 -3.85
N TYR A 49 -13.07 -17.54 -3.00
CA TYR A 49 -11.63 -17.83 -3.02
C TYR A 49 -11.23 -18.91 -2.03
N ALA A 50 -12.08 -19.20 -1.05
CA ALA A 50 -11.76 -20.16 0.02
C ALA A 50 -11.66 -21.61 -0.49
N ALA A 51 -12.31 -21.93 -1.62
CA ALA A 51 -12.26 -23.25 -2.22
C ALA A 51 -11.00 -23.49 -3.06
N ASP A 52 -10.26 -22.43 -3.43
CA ASP A 52 -9.04 -22.55 -4.23
C ASP A 52 -7.82 -22.54 -3.30
N GLU A 53 -7.13 -23.66 -3.25
CA GLU A 53 -5.96 -23.85 -2.39
C GLU A 53 -4.85 -22.84 -2.69
N SER A 54 -4.69 -22.40 -3.95
CA SER A 54 -3.66 -21.43 -4.28
C SER A 54 -3.93 -20.07 -3.65
N PHE A 55 -5.19 -19.65 -3.57
CA PHE A 55 -5.56 -18.40 -2.89
C PHE A 55 -5.42 -18.51 -1.38
N THR A 56 -5.80 -19.63 -0.79
CA THR A 56 -5.67 -19.80 0.66
C THR A 56 -4.22 -19.87 1.08
N GLN A 57 -3.34 -20.47 0.30
CA GLN A 57 -1.91 -20.49 0.57
C GLN A 57 -1.27 -19.11 0.48
N ARG A 58 -1.65 -18.31 -0.51
CA ARG A 58 -1.17 -16.92 -0.64
C ARG A 58 -1.63 -16.06 0.53
N PHE A 59 -2.88 -16.24 0.94
CA PHE A 59 -3.46 -15.50 2.07
C PHE A 59 -2.70 -15.80 3.36
N LYS A 60 -2.43 -17.09 3.62
CA LYS A 60 -1.64 -17.52 4.76
C LYS A 60 -0.21 -16.99 4.69
N GLN A 61 0.40 -17.03 3.51
CA GLN A 61 1.77 -16.56 3.32
C GLN A 61 1.89 -15.05 3.51
N GLU A 62 0.89 -14.27 3.08
CA GLU A 62 0.81 -12.83 3.35
C GLU A 62 0.86 -12.57 4.86
N ALA A 63 0.04 -13.30 5.63
CA ALA A 63 0.01 -13.14 7.07
C ALA A 63 1.35 -13.53 7.71
N ALA A 64 1.93 -14.65 7.30
CA ALA A 64 3.20 -15.13 7.84
C ALA A 64 4.35 -14.17 7.55
N SER A 65 4.41 -13.63 6.35
CA SER A 65 5.46 -12.67 5.97
C SER A 65 5.29 -11.34 6.70
N ALA A 66 4.07 -10.83 6.77
CA ALA A 66 3.77 -9.57 7.44
C ALA A 66 3.98 -9.66 8.95
N ALA A 67 3.76 -10.83 9.55
CA ALA A 67 3.92 -11.03 11.00
C ALA A 67 5.35 -10.80 11.47
N ASN A 68 6.35 -10.93 10.61
CA ASN A 68 7.76 -10.71 10.93
C ASN A 68 8.20 -9.25 10.71
N LEU A 69 7.34 -8.42 10.13
CA LEU A 69 7.65 -7.01 9.89
C LEU A 69 7.36 -6.20 11.16
N GLN A 70 8.38 -5.61 11.73
CA GLN A 70 8.24 -4.78 12.93
C GLN A 70 8.76 -3.38 12.66
N SER A 71 7.85 -2.42 12.63
CA SER A 71 8.14 -1.00 12.46
C SER A 71 6.98 -0.19 13.01
N PRO A 72 7.24 1.00 13.60
CA PRO A 72 6.15 1.89 14.00
C PRO A 72 5.32 2.36 12.82
N TYR A 73 5.80 2.18 11.59
CA TYR A 73 5.15 2.63 10.36
C TYR A 73 4.58 1.49 9.52
N ILE A 74 4.45 0.29 10.10
CA ILE A 74 3.83 -0.88 9.46
C ILE A 74 2.68 -1.37 10.35
N VAL A 75 1.54 -1.68 9.74
CA VAL A 75 0.43 -2.30 10.46
C VAL A 75 0.85 -3.70 10.91
N ASN A 76 0.74 -3.96 12.20
CA ASN A 76 1.13 -5.26 12.77
C ASN A 76 0.09 -6.32 12.45
N VAL A 77 0.54 -7.52 12.06
CA VAL A 77 -0.29 -8.71 11.94
C VAL A 77 -0.17 -9.49 13.24
N TYR A 78 -1.31 -9.80 13.85
CA TYR A 78 -1.36 -10.46 15.16
C TYR A 78 -1.62 -11.95 15.07
N ASP A 79 -2.46 -12.39 14.13
CA ASP A 79 -2.93 -13.76 14.09
C ASP A 79 -3.45 -14.11 12.71
N TRP A 80 -3.54 -15.41 12.45
CA TRP A 80 -4.14 -15.98 11.25
C TRP A 80 -4.97 -17.19 11.69
N GLY A 81 -6.13 -17.39 11.08
CA GLY A 81 -6.94 -18.52 11.48
C GLY A 81 -7.94 -18.95 10.43
N GLN A 82 -8.61 -20.05 10.77
CA GLN A 82 -9.70 -20.62 10.01
C GLN A 82 -10.82 -20.96 10.99
N ASP A 83 -12.04 -20.56 10.65
CA ASP A 83 -13.22 -20.87 11.45
C ASP A 83 -14.36 -21.23 10.49
N GLU A 84 -14.85 -22.47 10.58
CA GLU A 84 -15.95 -22.97 9.76
C GLU A 84 -15.74 -22.70 8.25
N GLY A 85 -14.53 -22.98 7.75
CA GLY A 85 -14.21 -22.80 6.34
C GLY A 85 -13.87 -21.37 5.94
N THR A 86 -13.93 -20.42 6.87
CA THR A 86 -13.59 -19.03 6.62
C THR A 86 -12.16 -18.76 7.08
N TYR A 87 -11.33 -18.24 6.18
CA TYR A 87 -9.94 -17.85 6.50
C TYR A 87 -9.88 -16.36 6.84
N TYR A 88 -9.10 -16.02 7.85
CA TYR A 88 -8.99 -14.64 8.29
C TYR A 88 -7.58 -14.29 8.79
N ILE A 89 -7.26 -13.01 8.73
CA ILE A 89 -6.02 -12.44 9.27
C ILE A 89 -6.44 -11.36 10.28
N VAL A 90 -5.88 -11.43 11.48
CA VAL A 90 -6.10 -10.42 12.52
C VAL A 90 -4.93 -9.48 12.55
N MET A 91 -5.19 -8.20 12.51
CA MET A 91 -4.17 -7.17 12.47
C MET A 91 -4.52 -5.99 13.38
N GLU A 92 -3.55 -5.16 13.60
CA GLU A 92 -3.72 -3.91 14.33
C GLU A 92 -4.85 -3.08 13.73
N TYR A 93 -5.73 -2.56 14.57
CA TYR A 93 -6.73 -1.58 14.15
C TYR A 93 -6.10 -0.19 14.17
N VAL A 94 -6.01 0.43 13.00
CA VAL A 94 -5.38 1.74 12.84
C VAL A 94 -6.48 2.80 12.69
N ARG A 95 -6.46 3.80 13.56
CA ARG A 95 -7.36 4.95 13.49
C ARG A 95 -6.83 5.95 12.47
N GLY A 96 -7.75 6.66 11.82
CA GLY A 96 -7.42 7.67 10.83
C GLY A 96 -8.04 7.34 9.48
N SER A 97 -7.50 7.94 8.43
CA SER A 97 -7.94 7.71 7.05
C SER A 97 -6.74 7.45 6.15
N ASP A 98 -6.99 6.85 4.97
CA ASP A 98 -5.90 6.63 4.03
C ASP A 98 -5.47 7.94 3.36
N LEU A 99 -4.25 7.91 2.83
CA LEU A 99 -3.64 9.09 2.20
C LEU A 99 -4.39 9.52 0.93
N LYS A 100 -4.98 8.58 0.19
CA LYS A 100 -5.76 8.91 -1.01
C LYS A 100 -6.97 9.78 -0.66
N THR A 101 -7.65 9.45 0.43
CA THR A 101 -8.76 10.27 0.94
C THR A 101 -8.27 11.68 1.28
N ALA A 102 -7.12 11.80 1.94
CA ALA A 102 -6.56 13.11 2.28
C ALA A 102 -6.22 13.93 1.02
N ILE A 103 -5.63 13.29 0.00
CA ILE A 103 -5.32 13.96 -1.27
C ILE A 103 -6.61 14.42 -1.97
N ASN A 104 -7.61 13.56 -2.02
CA ASN A 104 -8.89 13.88 -2.67
C ASN A 104 -9.62 15.04 -1.99
N GLU A 105 -9.53 15.12 -0.67
CA GLU A 105 -10.19 16.17 0.11
C GLU A 105 -9.45 17.51 0.07
N ARG A 106 -8.12 17.48 0.09
CA ARG A 106 -7.28 18.66 0.26
C ARG A 106 -6.58 19.12 -1.01
N GLY A 107 -6.47 18.26 -2.02
CA GLY A 107 -5.59 18.50 -3.17
C GLY A 107 -4.13 18.33 -2.73
N ALA A 108 -3.27 19.27 -3.11
CA ALA A 108 -1.85 19.23 -2.73
C ALA A 108 -1.70 19.31 -1.21
N ILE A 109 -0.88 18.44 -0.66
CA ILE A 109 -0.53 18.40 0.76
C ILE A 109 0.72 19.26 0.98
N ASN A 110 0.82 19.88 2.14
CA ASN A 110 2.01 20.67 2.51
C ASN A 110 3.29 19.85 2.28
N GLN A 111 4.28 20.46 1.64
CA GLN A 111 5.48 19.74 1.21
C GLN A 111 6.31 19.17 2.36
N ARG A 112 6.35 19.81 3.52
CA ARG A 112 7.04 19.22 4.68
C ARG A 112 6.33 17.96 5.15
N LYS A 113 5.01 17.95 5.11
CA LYS A 113 4.22 16.76 5.42
C LYS A 113 4.45 15.65 4.39
N VAL A 114 4.54 16.01 3.11
CA VAL A 114 4.87 15.06 2.04
C VAL A 114 6.22 14.39 2.32
N ALA A 115 7.24 15.18 2.65
CA ALA A 115 8.57 14.63 2.97
C ALA A 115 8.54 13.75 4.21
N GLU A 116 7.79 14.12 5.23
CA GLU A 116 7.63 13.34 6.45
C GLU A 116 6.95 11.99 6.17
N ILE A 117 5.87 12.01 5.39
CA ILE A 117 5.18 10.79 4.96
C ILE A 117 6.15 9.88 4.19
N GLY A 118 6.86 10.46 3.23
CA GLY A 118 7.85 9.71 2.45
C GLY A 118 8.94 9.10 3.30
N SER A 119 9.46 9.84 4.26
CA SER A 119 10.48 9.37 5.20
C SER A 119 9.98 8.18 6.03
N GLN A 120 8.76 8.25 6.53
CA GLN A 120 8.17 7.18 7.33
C GLN A 120 7.90 5.93 6.50
N VAL A 121 7.37 6.09 5.27
CA VAL A 121 7.17 4.95 4.37
C VAL A 121 8.52 4.33 3.99
N CYS A 122 9.55 5.12 3.76
CA CYS A 122 10.91 4.61 3.50
C CYS A 122 11.43 3.76 4.66
N GLN A 123 11.17 4.15 5.89
CA GLN A 123 11.56 3.35 7.06
C GLN A 123 10.86 2.00 7.03
N ALA A 124 9.56 2.00 6.77
CA ALA A 124 8.79 0.76 6.64
C ALA A 124 9.35 -0.13 5.52
N LEU A 125 9.63 0.45 4.36
CA LEU A 125 10.21 -0.28 3.23
C LEU A 125 11.59 -0.83 3.55
N SER A 126 12.42 -0.07 4.28
CA SER A 126 13.75 -0.54 4.68
C SER A 126 13.67 -1.80 5.52
N VAL A 127 12.71 -1.87 6.44
CA VAL A 127 12.50 -3.07 7.26
C VAL A 127 12.10 -4.26 6.39
N ALA A 128 11.14 -4.07 5.49
CA ALA A 128 10.67 -5.14 4.60
C ALA A 128 11.78 -5.60 3.64
N HIS A 129 12.48 -4.67 3.02
CA HIS A 129 13.56 -4.98 2.07
C HIS A 129 14.72 -5.69 2.75
N GLY A 130 14.99 -5.37 4.01
CA GLY A 130 16.01 -6.07 4.81
C GLY A 130 15.69 -7.53 5.06
N LEU A 131 14.42 -7.93 4.91
CA LEU A 131 13.96 -9.31 5.00
C LEU A 131 13.62 -9.91 3.63
N ASP A 132 14.09 -9.28 2.55
CA ASP A 132 13.82 -9.67 1.16
C ASP A 132 12.34 -9.66 0.80
N ILE A 133 11.57 -8.79 1.44
CA ILE A 133 10.15 -8.60 1.15
C ILE A 133 9.98 -7.31 0.37
N ILE A 134 9.34 -7.41 -0.80
CA ILE A 134 8.96 -6.27 -1.63
C ILE A 134 7.46 -6.05 -1.42
N HIS A 135 7.04 -4.81 -1.18
CA HIS A 135 5.63 -4.51 -0.96
C HIS A 135 4.79 -4.82 -2.19
N ARG A 136 5.22 -4.36 -3.36
CA ARG A 136 4.59 -4.58 -4.69
C ARG A 136 3.36 -3.75 -4.97
N ASP A 137 2.79 -3.08 -3.97
CA ASP A 137 1.53 -2.34 -4.13
C ASP A 137 1.51 -1.06 -3.29
N ILE A 138 2.60 -0.31 -3.28
CA ILE A 138 2.65 1.01 -2.62
C ILE A 138 1.74 1.96 -3.39
N LYS A 139 0.73 2.45 -2.72
CA LYS A 139 -0.23 3.43 -3.22
C LYS A 139 -0.88 4.15 -2.03
N PRO A 140 -1.46 5.33 -2.23
CA PRO A 140 -1.96 6.11 -1.09
C PRO A 140 -3.12 5.44 -0.36
N GLN A 141 -3.85 4.54 -1.00
CA GLN A 141 -4.89 3.74 -0.34
C GLN A 141 -4.32 2.78 0.71
N ASN A 142 -3.05 2.39 0.58
CA ASN A 142 -2.34 1.49 1.50
C ASN A 142 -1.50 2.23 2.54
N ILE A 143 -1.64 3.54 2.64
CA ILE A 143 -0.93 4.37 3.62
C ILE A 143 -1.97 5.03 4.51
N MET A 144 -2.08 4.57 5.76
CA MET A 144 -2.99 5.15 6.74
C MET A 144 -2.33 6.34 7.41
N VAL A 145 -3.04 7.47 7.45
CA VAL A 145 -2.61 8.68 8.18
C VAL A 145 -3.39 8.72 9.49
N GLN A 146 -2.67 8.61 10.59
CA GLN A 146 -3.25 8.62 11.93
C GLN A 146 -3.54 10.04 12.40
N PRO A 147 -4.38 10.22 13.45
CA PRO A 147 -4.71 11.54 13.97
C PRO A 147 -3.49 12.36 14.41
N ASP A 148 -2.41 11.71 14.85
CA ASP A 148 -1.16 12.37 15.22
C ASP A 148 -0.29 12.74 14.01
N GLY A 149 -0.72 12.40 12.80
CA GLY A 149 0.00 12.68 11.57
C GLY A 149 0.99 11.60 11.15
N ASN A 150 1.30 10.63 12.00
CA ASN A 150 2.17 9.52 11.63
C ASN A 150 1.44 8.53 10.73
N VAL A 151 2.19 7.87 9.83
CA VAL A 151 1.59 6.94 8.89
C VAL A 151 1.87 5.50 9.25
N LYS A 152 1.01 4.60 8.74
CA LYS A 152 1.25 3.16 8.78
C LYS A 152 0.95 2.58 7.40
N VAL A 153 1.89 1.77 6.92
CA VAL A 153 1.77 1.07 5.63
C VAL A 153 1.03 -0.24 5.86
N MET A 154 0.07 -0.51 4.98
CA MET A 154 -0.77 -1.71 5.01
C MET A 154 -0.54 -2.58 3.78
N ASP A 155 -1.05 -3.79 3.84
CA ASP A 155 -1.28 -4.68 2.69
C ASP A 155 -0.04 -4.94 1.84
N PHE A 156 1.02 -5.44 2.47
CA PHE A 156 2.16 -5.96 1.70
C PHE A 156 1.67 -7.02 0.71
N GLY A 157 1.83 -6.75 -0.59
CA GLY A 157 1.20 -7.47 -1.69
C GLY A 157 1.77 -8.85 -2.01
N ILE A 158 2.27 -9.57 -1.01
CA ILE A 158 2.93 -10.87 -1.16
C ILE A 158 1.98 -11.93 -1.72
N ALA A 159 0.69 -11.83 -1.40
CA ALA A 159 -0.32 -12.77 -1.85
C ALA A 159 -0.63 -12.66 -3.35
N ARG A 160 -0.14 -11.63 -4.03
CA ARG A 160 -0.46 -11.40 -5.43
C ARG A 160 0.32 -12.32 -6.35
N ALA A 161 -0.37 -12.86 -7.36
CA ALA A 161 0.31 -13.51 -8.48
C ALA A 161 1.09 -12.46 -9.28
N LYS A 162 2.24 -12.85 -9.85
CA LYS A 162 3.12 -11.94 -10.62
C LYS A 162 2.41 -11.15 -11.71
N ASN A 163 1.38 -11.72 -12.33
CA ASN A 163 0.70 -11.12 -13.49
C ASN A 163 -0.71 -10.61 -13.16
N SER A 164 -1.11 -10.58 -11.90
CA SER A 164 -2.49 -10.24 -11.53
C SER A 164 -2.83 -8.77 -11.76
N VAL A 165 -1.83 -7.89 -11.83
CA VAL A 165 -2.02 -6.44 -11.97
C VAL A 165 -2.79 -6.07 -13.24
N MET A 166 -2.64 -6.83 -14.32
CA MET A 166 -3.19 -6.47 -15.62
C MET A 166 -4.49 -7.20 -15.97
N THR A 167 -5.05 -8.00 -15.08
CA THR A 167 -6.08 -8.95 -15.47
C THR A 167 -7.51 -8.61 -15.07
N GLN A 168 -7.77 -7.62 -14.19
CA GLN A 168 -9.11 -7.55 -13.59
C GLN A 168 -9.56 -6.14 -13.19
N THR A 169 -10.73 -5.77 -13.19
CA THR A 169 -11.58 -4.80 -12.48
C THR A 169 -11.09 -3.34 -12.32
N SER A 170 -11.97 -2.45 -11.86
CA SER A 170 -11.68 -1.02 -11.62
C SER A 170 -10.56 -0.78 -10.60
N SER A 171 -10.34 -1.72 -9.67
CA SER A 171 -9.21 -1.65 -8.72
C SER A 171 -7.86 -1.79 -9.42
N VAL A 172 -7.82 -2.41 -10.60
CA VAL A 172 -6.59 -2.55 -11.40
C VAL A 172 -6.15 -1.20 -11.94
N LEU A 173 -7.09 -0.34 -12.37
CA LEU A 173 -6.74 1.03 -12.78
C LEU A 173 -6.10 1.80 -11.63
N GLY A 174 -6.67 1.73 -10.43
CA GLY A 174 -6.13 2.38 -9.24
C GLY A 174 -4.72 1.91 -8.90
N THR A 175 -4.40 0.64 -9.15
CA THR A 175 -3.06 0.09 -8.97
C THR A 175 -2.12 0.53 -10.10
N ALA A 176 -2.59 0.55 -11.35
CA ALA A 176 -1.79 0.94 -12.51
C ALA A 176 -1.23 2.35 -12.41
N HIS A 177 -1.91 3.25 -11.71
CA HIS A 177 -1.43 4.62 -11.48
C HIS A 177 -0.08 4.66 -10.74
N TYR A 178 0.29 3.60 -10.02
CA TYR A 178 1.45 3.59 -9.12
C TYR A 178 2.48 2.50 -9.44
N ILE A 179 2.22 1.63 -10.42
CA ILE A 179 3.16 0.54 -10.74
C ILE A 179 4.42 1.05 -11.40
N SER A 180 5.53 0.35 -11.16
CA SER A 180 6.80 0.64 -11.81
C SER A 180 6.79 0.19 -13.28
N PRO A 181 7.68 0.76 -14.13
CA PRO A 181 7.86 0.30 -15.51
C PRO A 181 8.17 -1.19 -15.59
N GLU A 182 9.05 -1.70 -14.74
CA GLU A 182 9.42 -3.12 -14.71
C GLU A 182 8.23 -4.00 -14.33
N GLN A 183 7.38 -3.54 -13.43
CA GLN A 183 6.16 -4.25 -13.04
C GLN A 183 5.15 -4.30 -14.19
N ALA A 184 5.00 -3.19 -14.91
CA ALA A 184 4.13 -3.12 -16.09
C ALA A 184 4.59 -4.06 -17.20
N GLN A 185 5.89 -4.34 -17.29
CA GLN A 185 6.50 -5.21 -18.30
C GLN A 185 6.63 -6.67 -17.84
N GLY A 186 6.16 -7.00 -16.64
CA GLY A 186 6.27 -8.37 -16.10
C GLY A 186 7.69 -8.79 -15.78
N LYS A 187 8.60 -7.84 -15.61
CA LYS A 187 9.99 -8.12 -15.24
C LYS A 187 10.10 -8.42 -13.75
N GLU A 188 11.27 -8.93 -13.34
CA GLU A 188 11.55 -9.19 -11.94
C GLU A 188 11.51 -7.90 -11.13
N LEU A 189 10.84 -7.95 -9.97
CA LEU A 189 10.70 -6.82 -9.07
C LEU A 189 11.81 -6.82 -8.03
N THR A 190 12.25 -5.60 -7.70
CA THR A 190 13.25 -5.38 -6.67
C THR A 190 12.77 -4.26 -5.74
N ALA A 191 13.59 -3.96 -4.72
CA ALA A 191 13.33 -2.83 -3.84
C ALA A 191 13.12 -1.52 -4.62
N ALA A 192 13.78 -1.36 -5.77
CA ALA A 192 13.64 -0.17 -6.62
C ALA A 192 12.21 0.00 -7.15
N SER A 193 11.44 -1.07 -7.27
CA SER A 193 10.04 -0.99 -7.71
C SER A 193 9.17 -0.30 -6.65
N ASP A 194 9.38 -0.60 -5.38
CA ASP A 194 8.67 0.08 -4.29
C ASP A 194 9.08 1.56 -4.19
N ILE A 195 10.33 1.87 -4.44
CA ILE A 195 10.83 3.25 -4.45
C ILE A 195 10.14 4.06 -5.54
N TYR A 196 9.99 3.49 -6.74
CA TYR A 196 9.26 4.13 -7.84
C TYR A 196 7.82 4.43 -7.42
N SER A 197 7.11 3.43 -6.92
CA SER A 197 5.72 3.58 -6.50
C SER A 197 5.56 4.64 -5.43
N LEU A 198 6.46 4.69 -4.45
CA LEU A 198 6.47 5.75 -3.44
C LEU A 198 6.72 7.12 -4.09
N GLY A 199 7.60 7.20 -5.06
CA GLY A 199 7.84 8.44 -5.81
C GLY A 199 6.56 8.96 -6.47
N ILE A 200 5.77 8.09 -7.08
CA ILE A 200 4.47 8.46 -7.66
C ILE A 200 3.52 8.97 -6.57
N VAL A 201 3.47 8.29 -5.42
CA VAL A 201 2.66 8.72 -4.28
C VAL A 201 3.05 10.13 -3.83
N LEU A 202 4.35 10.40 -3.70
CA LEU A 202 4.84 11.71 -3.29
C LEU A 202 4.56 12.77 -4.34
N TYR A 203 4.67 12.43 -5.62
CA TYR A 203 4.29 13.32 -6.72
C TYR A 203 2.82 13.75 -6.57
N GLU A 204 1.93 12.77 -6.44
CA GLU A 204 0.51 13.03 -6.28
C GLU A 204 0.21 13.83 -5.02
N SER A 205 0.86 13.50 -3.92
CA SER A 205 0.67 14.19 -2.63
C SER A 205 1.09 15.66 -2.70
N ALA A 206 2.20 15.93 -3.39
CA ALA A 206 2.75 17.28 -3.48
C ALA A 206 2.03 18.17 -4.50
N THR A 207 1.42 17.57 -5.54
CA THR A 207 0.77 18.31 -6.63
C THR A 207 -0.76 18.22 -6.60
N GLY A 208 -1.30 17.21 -5.96
CA GLY A 208 -2.74 16.88 -6.03
C GLY A 208 -3.13 16.16 -7.31
N LYS A 209 -2.16 15.81 -8.17
CA LYS A 209 -2.41 15.18 -9.46
C LYS A 209 -1.47 14.01 -9.71
N LEU A 210 -1.99 13.00 -10.42
CA LEU A 210 -1.18 11.87 -10.87
C LEU A 210 -0.27 12.31 -12.03
N PRO A 211 0.98 11.82 -12.09
CA PRO A 211 1.85 12.11 -13.23
C PRO A 211 1.39 11.41 -14.52
N PHE A 212 0.76 10.24 -14.37
CA PHE A 212 0.27 9.45 -15.52
C PHE A 212 -1.15 9.00 -15.25
N ASP A 213 -2.05 9.30 -16.19
CA ASP A 213 -3.46 8.92 -16.10
C ASP A 213 -3.96 8.55 -17.49
N GLY A 214 -5.12 7.89 -17.56
CA GLY A 214 -5.71 7.46 -18.80
C GLY A 214 -7.05 6.75 -18.59
N PRO A 215 -7.70 6.33 -19.68
CA PRO A 215 -9.04 5.75 -19.62
C PRO A 215 -9.07 4.32 -19.04
N ASP A 216 -7.95 3.60 -19.06
CA ASP A 216 -7.87 2.22 -18.57
C ASP A 216 -6.49 1.88 -18.04
N ALA A 217 -6.38 0.69 -17.40
CA ALA A 217 -5.15 0.25 -16.77
C ALA A 217 -4.01 0.06 -17.78
N VAL A 218 -4.31 -0.45 -18.97
CA VAL A 218 -3.30 -0.73 -19.99
C VAL A 218 -2.66 0.57 -20.47
N SER A 219 -3.46 1.59 -20.76
CA SER A 219 -2.93 2.88 -21.23
C SER A 219 -2.10 3.58 -20.18
N VAL A 220 -2.50 3.50 -18.91
CA VAL A 220 -1.71 4.06 -17.80
C VAL A 220 -0.40 3.29 -17.63
N ALA A 221 -0.45 1.96 -17.65
CA ALA A 221 0.76 1.13 -17.56
C ALA A 221 1.76 1.44 -18.68
N MET A 222 1.28 1.65 -19.90
CA MET A 222 2.14 2.03 -21.02
C MET A 222 2.81 3.39 -20.80
N LYS A 223 2.11 4.33 -20.19
CA LYS A 223 2.70 5.62 -19.82
C LYS A 223 3.77 5.48 -18.76
N GLN A 224 3.59 4.58 -17.80
CA GLN A 224 4.63 4.28 -16.81
C GLN A 224 5.92 3.80 -17.47
N VAL A 225 5.81 3.08 -18.59
CA VAL A 225 6.98 2.57 -19.33
C VAL A 225 7.60 3.65 -20.22
N ASN A 226 6.78 4.44 -20.90
CA ASN A 226 7.23 5.24 -22.05
C ASN A 226 7.22 6.75 -21.85
N ASP A 227 6.34 7.28 -21.00
CA ASP A 227 6.13 8.73 -20.93
C ASP A 227 6.97 9.37 -19.83
N LEU A 228 7.42 10.60 -20.07
CA LEU A 228 8.07 11.40 -19.05
C LEU A 228 7.02 12.20 -18.29
N PRO A 229 7.16 12.34 -16.97
CA PRO A 229 6.21 13.11 -16.19
C PRO A 229 6.41 14.61 -16.39
N VAL A 230 5.32 15.37 -16.25
CA VAL A 230 5.44 16.82 -16.09
C VAL A 230 6.16 17.09 -14.77
N PRO A 231 7.18 17.96 -14.73
CA PRO A 231 7.86 18.29 -13.48
C PRO A 231 6.86 18.79 -12.43
N PRO A 232 6.95 18.31 -11.16
CA PRO A 232 5.98 18.69 -10.13
C PRO A 232 5.81 20.21 -9.95
N ARG A 233 6.88 20.99 -10.09
CA ARG A 233 6.83 22.44 -9.92
C ARG A 233 6.07 23.17 -11.02
N GLU A 234 5.85 22.54 -12.17
CA GLU A 234 4.98 23.11 -13.20
C GLU A 234 3.51 23.06 -12.79
N ILE A 235 3.14 22.09 -11.94
CA ILE A 235 1.78 21.94 -11.41
C ILE A 235 1.65 22.75 -10.12
N ASN A 236 2.63 22.66 -9.23
CA ASN A 236 2.67 23.37 -7.95
C ASN A 236 4.00 24.09 -7.78
N PRO A 237 4.09 25.36 -8.20
CA PRO A 237 5.34 26.13 -8.14
C PRO A 237 5.90 26.34 -6.72
N ASP A 238 5.08 26.10 -5.68
CA ASP A 238 5.50 26.28 -4.30
C ASP A 238 6.37 25.13 -3.79
N ILE A 239 6.47 24.04 -4.55
CA ILE A 239 7.32 22.90 -4.18
C ILE A 239 8.78 23.33 -4.24
N ASP A 240 9.54 23.00 -3.18
CA ASP A 240 10.98 23.23 -3.13
C ASP A 240 11.68 22.43 -4.24
N PRO A 241 12.62 23.03 -4.99
CA PRO A 241 13.40 22.31 -5.99
C PRO A 241 14.09 21.04 -5.47
N ALA A 242 14.50 21.03 -4.21
CA ALA A 242 15.13 19.85 -3.61
C ALA A 242 14.13 18.69 -3.47
N LEU A 243 12.89 18.98 -3.08
CA LEU A 243 11.85 17.95 -3.01
C LEU A 243 11.47 17.44 -4.38
N GLU A 244 11.33 18.34 -5.36
CA GLU A 244 11.11 17.93 -6.76
C GLU A 244 12.19 16.97 -7.25
N ALA A 245 13.45 17.29 -6.98
CA ALA A 245 14.58 16.45 -7.39
C ALA A 245 14.52 15.05 -6.79
N ILE A 246 14.11 14.94 -5.52
CA ILE A 246 13.93 13.65 -4.85
C ILE A 246 12.82 12.84 -5.51
N ILE A 247 11.68 13.47 -5.75
CA ILE A 247 10.53 12.82 -6.40
C ILE A 247 10.93 12.33 -7.79
N MET A 248 11.54 13.19 -8.60
CA MET A 248 11.93 12.86 -9.97
C MET A 248 12.97 11.74 -10.03
N LYS A 249 13.91 11.70 -9.09
CA LYS A 249 14.86 10.62 -8.99
C LYS A 249 14.16 9.29 -8.69
N ALA A 250 13.24 9.29 -7.73
CA ALA A 250 12.51 8.08 -7.35
C ALA A 250 11.74 7.48 -8.53
N ILE A 251 11.18 8.32 -9.41
CA ILE A 251 10.37 7.87 -10.55
C ILE A 251 11.16 7.78 -11.87
N ALA A 252 12.47 7.72 -11.81
CA ALA A 252 13.30 7.45 -12.99
C ALA A 252 12.89 6.10 -13.59
N LYS A 253 12.84 6.02 -14.91
CA LYS A 253 12.39 4.80 -15.63
C LYS A 253 13.36 3.65 -15.42
N ASN A 254 14.66 3.91 -15.47
CA ASN A 254 15.67 2.90 -15.21
C ASN A 254 15.84 2.74 -13.69
N PRO A 255 15.65 1.53 -13.14
CA PRO A 255 15.84 1.30 -11.70
C PRO A 255 17.22 1.74 -11.19
N ALA A 256 18.26 1.62 -12.00
CA ALA A 256 19.62 2.02 -11.63
C ALA A 256 19.78 3.53 -11.40
N ASP A 257 18.88 4.34 -11.95
CA ASP A 257 18.91 5.80 -11.81
C ASP A 257 18.14 6.29 -10.59
N ARG A 258 17.42 5.40 -9.90
CA ARG A 258 16.68 5.69 -8.68
C ARG A 258 17.61 5.65 -7.47
N PHE A 259 17.06 5.89 -6.29
CA PHE A 259 17.78 5.66 -5.05
C PHE A 259 18.17 4.18 -4.93
N ALA A 260 19.41 3.92 -4.49
CA ALA A 260 19.88 2.55 -4.36
C ALA A 260 19.13 1.77 -3.29
N THR A 261 18.70 2.45 -2.21
CA THR A 261 17.92 1.86 -1.10
C THR A 261 16.85 2.83 -0.64
N ALA A 262 15.85 2.30 0.04
CA ALA A 262 14.84 3.14 0.70
C ALA A 262 15.47 4.02 1.79
N LYS A 263 16.53 3.54 2.43
CA LYS A 263 17.27 4.32 3.42
C LYS A 263 17.90 5.57 2.78
N ASP A 264 18.49 5.43 1.60
CA ASP A 264 19.07 6.57 0.89
C ASP A 264 18.02 7.61 0.54
N MET A 265 16.85 7.18 0.09
CA MET A 265 15.73 8.07 -0.19
C MET A 265 15.26 8.78 1.09
N ARG A 266 15.19 8.04 2.20
CA ARG A 266 14.82 8.60 3.51
C ARG A 266 15.77 9.70 3.94
N LEU A 267 17.08 9.47 3.81
CA LEU A 267 18.10 10.47 4.15
C LEU A 267 17.91 11.75 3.33
N ALA A 268 17.66 11.61 2.03
CA ALA A 268 17.41 12.76 1.17
C ALA A 268 16.15 13.54 1.59
N LEU A 269 15.07 12.82 1.93
CA LEU A 269 13.82 13.44 2.40
C LEU A 269 14.00 14.16 3.74
N ASN A 270 14.85 13.64 4.62
CA ASN A 270 15.10 14.26 5.92
C ASN A 270 16.01 15.49 5.81
N ASP A 271 16.84 15.56 4.79
CA ASP A 271 17.81 16.65 4.59
C ASP A 271 17.29 17.81 3.77
N TYR A 272 16.15 17.66 3.13
CA TYR A 272 15.61 18.69 2.26
C TYR A 272 15.09 19.94 2.98
#